data_ef03a52241eda34ce9688227b3f81f23
#
_entry.id   ef03a52241eda34ce9688227b3f81f23
#
_cell.length_a   1.000
_cell.length_b   1.000
_cell.length_c   1.000
_cell.angle_alpha   90.00
_cell.angle_beta   90.00
_cell.angle_gamma   90.00
#
_symmetry.space_group_name_H-M   'P 1'
#
loop_
_entity.id
_entity.type
_entity.pdbx_description
1 polymer ?
#
loop_
_entity_poly.entity_id
_entity_poly.type
_entity_poly.pdbx_seq_one_letter_code
_entity_poly.pdbx_strand_id
1 'polypeptide(L)'
;SGKLPKNEIELVSKYEKALTLEKLILKVKELLKNEGEFCIIIPSNRLNDLQKYIYNKNMNILVLKFFVSSKKELVIVHGKKGGKNNSSIKIEIENV
;
A
#
# COMPACT_ATOMS: atom_id res chain seq x y z
N SER A 1 8.98 9.02 -11.84
CA SER A 1 7.79 8.62 -11.10
C SER A 1 6.57 9.30 -11.70
N GLY A 2 5.51 8.55 -11.88
CA GLY A 2 4.28 9.10 -12.40
C GLY A 2 3.60 10.04 -11.41
N LYS A 3 2.88 11.01 -11.93
CA LYS A 3 2.05 11.85 -11.08
C LYS A 3 0.72 11.15 -10.85
N LEU A 4 0.29 11.11 -9.61
CA LEU A 4 -1.04 10.60 -9.31
C LEU A 4 -2.09 11.64 -9.67
N PRO A 5 -3.31 11.21 -10.06
CA PRO A 5 -4.41 12.12 -10.24
C PRO A 5 -4.66 12.96 -8.99
N LYS A 6 -5.27 14.12 -9.17
CA LYS A 6 -5.49 15.07 -8.07
C LYS A 6 -6.32 14.52 -6.91
N ASN A 7 -7.13 13.50 -7.17
CA ASN A 7 -7.97 12.90 -6.15
C ASN A 7 -7.29 11.73 -5.44
N GLU A 8 -6.04 11.43 -5.78
CA GLU A 8 -5.28 10.38 -5.11
C GLU A 8 -4.27 11.00 -4.17
N ILE A 9 -4.07 10.34 -3.04
CA ILE A 9 -3.07 10.77 -2.07
C ILE A 9 -1.88 9.85 -2.22
N GLU A 10 -0.75 10.42 -2.61
CA GLU A 10 0.50 9.68 -2.65
C GLU A 10 1.12 9.71 -1.27
N LEU A 11 0.91 8.65 -0.52
CA LEU A 11 1.62 8.47 0.73
C LEU A 11 2.83 7.58 0.47
N VAL A 12 3.93 8.22 0.09
CA VAL A 12 5.22 7.54 0.05
C VAL A 12 5.74 7.55 1.48
N SER A 13 5.36 6.53 2.20
CA SER A 13 5.82 6.39 3.58
C SER A 13 6.82 5.26 3.65
N LYS A 14 8.03 5.57 4.08
CA LYS A 14 8.94 4.54 4.52
C LYS A 14 8.45 4.07 5.87
N TYR A 15 8.40 2.74 6.04
CA TYR A 15 8.12 2.19 7.35
C TYR A 15 9.16 2.71 8.34
N GLU A 16 8.72 3.47 9.32
CA GLU A 16 9.57 3.95 10.39
C GLU A 16 9.09 3.34 11.70
N LYS A 17 10.04 3.01 12.57
CA LYS A 17 9.71 2.38 13.86
C LYS A 17 8.80 3.24 14.72
N ALA A 18 8.84 4.56 14.54
CA ALA A 18 8.03 5.48 15.32
C ALA A 18 6.54 5.45 14.95
N LEU A 19 6.21 4.97 13.76
CA LEU A 19 4.83 4.89 13.29
C LEU A 19 4.49 3.45 12.98
N THR A 20 3.54 2.89 13.69
CA THR A 20 3.10 1.52 13.41
C THR A 20 2.31 1.47 12.11
N LEU A 21 2.33 0.31 11.46
CA LEU A 21 1.55 0.11 10.23
C LEU A 21 0.06 0.31 10.49
N GLU A 22 -0.42 -0.11 11.66
CA GLU A 22 -1.82 0.07 12.01
C GLU A 22 -2.20 1.55 12.04
N LYS A 23 -1.38 2.38 12.67
CA LYS A 23 -1.62 3.83 12.73
C LYS A 23 -1.54 4.46 11.36
N LEU A 24 -0.59 4.01 10.53
CA LEU A 24 -0.46 4.50 9.17
C LEU A 24 -1.73 4.22 8.37
N ILE A 25 -2.23 3.00 8.43
CA ILE A 25 -3.43 2.62 7.68
C ILE A 25 -4.67 3.34 8.19
N LEU A 26 -4.76 3.55 9.50
CA LEU A 26 -5.85 4.33 10.05
C LEU A 26 -5.84 5.76 9.51
N LYS A 27 -4.66 6.35 9.42
CA LYS A 27 -4.50 7.70 8.87
C LYS A 27 -4.86 7.75 7.38
N VAL A 28 -4.44 6.75 6.64
CA VAL A 28 -4.79 6.64 5.22
C VAL A 28 -6.31 6.60 5.06
N LYS A 29 -6.97 5.79 5.87
CA LYS A 29 -8.43 5.69 5.82
C LYS A 29 -9.12 7.01 6.10
N GLU A 30 -8.61 7.76 7.07
CA GLU A 30 -9.18 9.06 7.42
C GLU A 30 -9.02 10.09 6.32
N LEU A 31 -7.88 10.07 5.64
CA LEU A 31 -7.55 11.07 4.62
C LEU A 31 -8.19 10.79 3.27
N LEU A 32 -8.47 9.53 2.96
CA LEU A 32 -8.98 9.17 1.65
C LEU A 32 -10.49 9.31 1.55
N LYS A 33 -10.95 9.77 0.39
CA LYS A 33 -12.34 9.68 0.01
C LYS A 33 -12.65 8.25 -0.41
N ASN A 34 -13.93 7.90 -0.48
CA ASN A 34 -14.34 6.63 -1.07
C ASN A 34 -13.79 6.54 -2.49
N GLU A 35 -13.27 5.38 -2.87
CA GLU A 35 -12.62 5.11 -4.14
C GLU A 35 -11.26 5.82 -4.31
N GLY A 36 -10.81 6.57 -3.31
CA GLY A 36 -9.47 7.15 -3.32
C GLY A 36 -8.40 6.07 -3.22
N GLU A 37 -7.23 6.31 -3.81
CA GLU A 37 -6.15 5.33 -3.89
C GLU A 37 -4.94 5.79 -3.11
N PHE A 38 -4.14 4.82 -2.67
CA PHE A 38 -2.95 5.09 -1.88
C PHE A 38 -1.81 4.18 -2.32
N CYS A 39 -0.58 4.61 -2.05
CA CYS A 39 0.61 3.81 -2.24
C CYS A 39 1.46 3.85 -0.98
N ILE A 40 1.93 2.69 -0.56
CA ILE A 40 2.78 2.57 0.62
C ILE A 40 3.97 1.70 0.25
N ILE A 41 5.18 2.15 0.59
CA ILE A 41 6.40 1.38 0.35
C ILE A 41 6.88 0.80 1.68
N ILE A 42 7.04 -0.52 1.73
CA ILE A 42 7.48 -1.21 2.93
C ILE A 42 8.49 -2.31 2.57
N PRO A 43 9.30 -2.76 3.53
CA PRO A 43 10.02 -4.01 3.36
C PRO A 43 9.05 -5.15 3.13
N SER A 44 9.40 -6.11 2.28
CA SER A 44 8.48 -7.19 1.92
C SER A 44 8.08 -8.06 3.12
N ASN A 45 8.95 -8.17 4.12
CA ASN A 45 8.64 -8.95 5.32
C ASN A 45 7.57 -8.32 6.22
N ARG A 46 7.12 -7.11 5.90
CA ARG A 46 6.02 -6.47 6.63
C ARG A 46 4.69 -6.55 5.89
N LEU A 47 4.68 -7.22 4.75
CA LEU A 47 3.48 -7.26 3.92
C LEU A 47 2.30 -7.95 4.59
N ASN A 48 2.54 -9.04 5.32
CA ASN A 48 1.46 -9.74 6.00
C ASN A 48 0.73 -8.86 7.00
N ASP A 49 1.48 -8.10 7.78
CA ASP A 49 0.87 -7.18 8.75
C ASP A 49 0.09 -6.08 8.05
N LEU A 50 0.67 -5.51 6.99
CA LEU A 50 0.02 -4.43 6.27
C LEU A 50 -1.29 -4.89 5.62
N GLN A 51 -1.31 -6.06 5.00
CA GLN A 51 -2.53 -6.61 4.40
C GLN A 51 -3.65 -6.75 5.44
N LYS A 52 -3.31 -7.26 6.61
CA LYS A 52 -4.27 -7.42 7.68
C LYS A 52 -4.95 -6.09 8.04
N TYR A 53 -4.17 -5.04 8.21
CA TYR A 53 -4.73 -3.74 8.58
C TYR A 53 -5.55 -3.14 7.44
N ILE A 54 -5.09 -3.28 6.20
CA ILE A 54 -5.82 -2.79 5.03
C ILE A 54 -7.21 -3.42 4.94
N TYR A 55 -7.28 -4.73 5.02
CA TYR A 55 -8.56 -5.42 4.89
C TYR A 55 -9.46 -5.19 6.10
N ASN A 56 -8.90 -5.05 7.30
CA ASN A 56 -9.69 -4.75 8.49
C ASN A 56 -10.35 -3.37 8.44
N LYS A 57 -9.82 -2.46 7.65
CA LYS A 57 -10.37 -1.11 7.48
C LYS A 57 -11.20 -0.96 6.21
N ASN A 58 -11.61 -2.07 5.64
CA ASN A 58 -12.46 -2.08 4.44
C ASN A 58 -11.81 -1.37 3.25
N MET A 59 -10.52 -1.60 3.09
CA MET A 59 -9.76 -1.14 1.94
C MET A 59 -9.24 -2.36 1.19
N ASN A 60 -8.84 -2.17 -0.06
CA ASN A 60 -8.42 -3.28 -0.91
C ASN A 60 -7.10 -2.97 -1.60
N ILE A 61 -6.30 -4.02 -1.79
CA ILE A 61 -5.06 -3.91 -2.54
C ILE A 61 -5.38 -4.14 -4.01
N LEU A 62 -4.86 -3.26 -4.86
CA LEU A 62 -5.02 -3.36 -6.31
C LEU A 62 -3.78 -3.93 -6.98
N VAL A 63 -2.60 -3.50 -6.54
CA VAL A 63 -1.33 -3.88 -7.13
C VAL A 63 -0.30 -4.07 -6.04
N LEU A 64 0.49 -5.13 -6.17
CA LEU A 64 1.70 -5.34 -5.40
C LEU A 64 2.87 -5.30 -6.37
N LYS A 65 3.79 -4.36 -6.21
CA LYS A 65 4.98 -4.28 -7.04
C LYS A 65 6.21 -4.52 -6.17
N PHE A 66 6.89 -5.61 -6.43
CA PHE A 66 8.08 -6.01 -5.68
C PHE A 66 9.34 -5.51 -6.36
N PHE A 67 10.23 -4.93 -5.58
CA PHE A 67 11.57 -4.54 -6.04
C PHE A 67 12.56 -5.45 -5.32
N VAL A 68 13.26 -6.24 -6.10
CA VAL A 68 14.19 -7.24 -5.58
C VAL A 68 15.60 -6.88 -5.97
N SER A 69 16.47 -6.76 -4.98
CA SER A 69 17.90 -6.56 -5.19
C SER A 69 18.68 -7.51 -4.28
N SER A 70 19.99 -7.57 -4.46
CA SER A 70 20.83 -8.42 -3.61
C SER A 70 20.84 -7.99 -2.14
N LYS A 71 20.46 -6.75 -1.85
CA LYS A 71 20.54 -6.20 -0.49
C LYS A 71 19.19 -5.93 0.14
N LYS A 72 18.16 -5.71 -0.66
CA LYS A 72 16.85 -5.31 -0.15
C LYS A 72 15.74 -5.92 -0.97
N GLU A 73 14.64 -6.17 -0.30
CA GLU A 73 13.41 -6.56 -0.95
C GLU A 73 12.31 -5.63 -0.43
N LEU A 74 11.81 -4.79 -1.33
CA LEU A 74 10.78 -3.82 -1.01
C LEU A 74 9.52 -4.13 -1.81
N VAL A 75 8.38 -3.72 -1.28
CA VAL A 75 7.12 -3.82 -2.02
C VAL A 75 6.40 -2.48 -1.97
N ILE A 76 5.88 -2.08 -3.11
CA ILE A 76 4.92 -0.98 -3.20
C ILE A 76 3.53 -1.59 -3.16
N VAL A 77 2.75 -1.19 -2.19
CA VAL A 77 1.38 -1.63 -2.04
C VAL A 77 0.48 -0.50 -2.54
N HIS A 78 -0.20 -0.74 -3.65
CA HIS A 78 -1.15 0.20 -4.22
C HIS A 78 -2.55 -0.32 -3.91
N GLY A 79 -3.32 0.48 -3.20
CA GLY A 79 -4.64 0.09 -2.78
C GLY A 79 -5.65 1.20 -2.92
N LYS A 80 -6.89 0.91 -2.54
CA LYS A 80 -7.94 1.92 -2.54
C LYS A 80 -8.91 1.73 -1.39
N LYS A 81 -9.56 2.80 -1.01
CA LYS A 81 -10.60 2.78 -0.01
C LYS A 81 -11.91 2.30 -0.65
N GLY A 82 -12.48 1.26 -0.10
CA GLY A 82 -13.65 0.61 -0.68
C GLY A 82 -13.26 -0.44 -1.71
N GLY A 83 -14.16 -0.73 -2.62
CA GLY A 83 -13.96 -1.74 -3.64
C GLY A 83 -14.62 -3.06 -3.32
N LYS A 84 -14.46 -4.03 -4.21
CA LYS A 84 -15.07 -5.34 -4.08
C LYS A 84 -14.14 -6.31 -3.37
N ASN A 85 -14.70 -7.12 -2.48
CA ASN A 85 -13.91 -8.05 -1.68
C ASN A 85 -13.20 -9.14 -2.50
N ASN A 86 -13.67 -9.50 -3.64
CA ASN A 86 -13.10 -10.59 -4.45
C ASN A 86 -12.38 -10.08 -5.69
N SER A 87 -11.82 -8.89 -5.62
CA SER A 87 -11.06 -8.36 -6.75
C SER A 87 -9.67 -8.98 -6.83
N SER A 88 -9.18 -9.14 -8.04
CA SER A 88 -7.83 -9.66 -8.26
C SER A 88 -6.77 -8.62 -7.90
N ILE A 89 -5.63 -9.10 -7.44
CA ILE A 89 -4.47 -8.27 -7.19
C ILE A 89 -3.50 -8.48 -8.33
N LYS A 90 -3.09 -7.38 -8.98
CA LYS A 90 -2.05 -7.43 -10.00
C LYS A 90 -0.68 -7.49 -9.31
N ILE A 91 0.16 -8.40 -9.75
CA ILE A 91 1.50 -8.55 -9.18
C ILE A 91 2.54 -8.20 -10.24
N GLU A 92 3.47 -7.34 -9.85
CA GLU A 92 4.59 -6.93 -10.69
C GLU A 92 5.89 -7.17 -9.92
N ILE A 93 6.94 -7.53 -10.65
CA ILE A 93 8.25 -7.78 -10.05
C ILE A 93 9.29 -7.06 -10.88
N GLU A 94 10.15 -6.32 -10.21
CA GLU A 94 11.24 -5.62 -10.86
C GLU A 94 12.55 -5.97 -10.15
N ASN A 95 13.49 -6.49 -10.91
CA ASN A 95 14.84 -6.77 -10.40
C ASN A 95 15.70 -5.52 -10.59
N VAL A 96 16.37 -5.13 -9.53
CA VAL A 96 17.14 -3.90 -9.51
C VAL A 96 18.62 -4.21 -9.36
#